data_87d4fb2e812f7af56a68d8fe467638eb
#
_entry.id   87d4fb2e812f7af56a68d8fe467638eb
#
_cell.length_a   1.000
_cell.length_b   1.000
_cell.length_c   1.000
_cell.angle_alpha   90.00
_cell.angle_beta   90.00
_cell.angle_gamma   90.00
#
_symmetry.space_group_name_H-M   'P 1'
#
loop_
_entity.id
_entity.type
_entity.pdbx_description
1 polymer ?
#
loop_
_entity_poly.entity_id
_entity_poly.type
_entity_poly.pdbx_seq_one_letter_code
_entity_poly.pdbx_strand_id
1 'polypeptide(L)'
;MALSCMRCSPAAGAVRRGLASAAPPAALSFARCGLRRAAALGWRVAAVTTTGVQGAKDAGLEKAARSASQSKVENGSPSEIILDDFEDLSPLSENDDSTVSITVVGASGDLAKKKIFPALFALYYEDCLPKHFTIFGYARSKMTDAELRNMVSKTLTCRIDKRENCNEKMEEFLKRCFYHSGQYDSEEHFMDLDKKLKQHEGSRVSNRLFYLSIPPNIFLDVVKCASKSASSGNGWTRVIVEKPFGRDSDSSSALTRGLKQYLVEDQIFRWIDHYLGKELVENLSVLRFSNLVFEPLWSRQYIRNVQLIFSEDFGTEGRGGYFDRYGIIRDIMQNHLLQILALFAMETPVSLEAEDIRNEKVKVLRSMKPLQLEDVVIGQYKSHTKGGTTYPGYTEDKTVPKDSVTPTFAAAALFINNARWDGVPFLMKAGKALHTKGAEIRVQFRHVPGNLYKRSFGTDLDTATNELVIRVQPDEAIYLKINNKIPGLGMRLDRSNLNLHYAARYSKEIPDAYERLLLDAIEGERRLFIRSDELDAAWELFTPLLKELEEKRIAPELYPYGSRGPVGAHYLAAKYNVRWGDLTTEQKA
;
A
#
# COMPACT_ATOMS: atom_id res chain seq x y z
N MET A 1 -33.62 -9.48 51.85
CA MET A 1 -34.19 -8.45 52.72
C MET A 1 -34.04 -7.14 51.99
N ALA A 2 -35.08 -6.74 51.36
CA ALA A 2 -36.05 -5.68 51.60
C ALA A 2 -35.44 -4.30 51.27
N LEU A 3 -35.79 -3.75 50.13
CA LEU A 3 -36.82 -2.75 49.83
C LEU A 3 -36.58 -1.38 50.49
N SER A 4 -36.35 -0.33 49.70
CA SER A 4 -37.24 0.83 49.74
C SER A 4 -37.05 1.77 48.56
N CYS A 5 -38.17 2.02 47.92
CA CYS A 5 -38.49 2.97 46.85
C CYS A 5 -38.68 4.37 47.44
N MET A 6 -38.31 5.46 46.77
CA MET A 6 -39.09 6.70 46.80
C MET A 6 -38.91 7.53 45.53
N ARG A 7 -40.05 7.78 44.88
CA ARG A 7 -40.30 8.78 43.84
C ARG A 7 -40.41 10.17 44.47
N CYS A 8 -40.10 11.20 43.67
CA CYS A 8 -40.90 12.42 43.51
C CYS A 8 -40.37 13.32 42.39
N SER A 9 -41.20 13.61 41.43
CA SER A 9 -41.25 14.82 40.57
C SER A 9 -42.47 15.66 41.08
N PRO A 10 -42.81 16.85 40.51
CA PRO A 10 -42.12 17.84 39.68
C PRO A 10 -42.35 19.29 40.17
N ALA A 11 -41.73 20.30 39.55
CA ALA A 11 -42.31 21.64 39.51
C ALA A 11 -41.88 22.44 38.29
N ALA A 12 -42.89 22.96 37.60
CA ALA A 12 -42.82 23.78 36.42
C ALA A 12 -42.53 25.26 36.75
N GLY A 13 -41.89 25.96 35.83
CA GLY A 13 -41.70 27.40 35.87
C GLY A 13 -41.52 27.96 34.47
N ALA A 14 -42.63 28.39 33.86
CA ALA A 14 -42.65 29.05 32.56
C ALA A 14 -42.36 30.55 32.73
N VAL A 15 -41.48 31.10 31.90
CA VAL A 15 -41.47 32.54 31.58
C VAL A 15 -41.32 32.70 30.05
N ARG A 16 -42.38 33.27 29.46
CA ARG A 16 -42.43 33.80 28.08
C ARG A 16 -41.84 35.22 28.05
N ARG A 17 -41.17 35.52 26.94
CA ARG A 17 -41.07 36.76 26.09
C ARG A 17 -39.71 36.77 25.41
N GLY A 18 -39.51 37.13 24.17
CA GLY A 18 -40.26 37.81 23.16
C GLY A 18 -39.60 37.62 21.80
N LEU A 19 -40.41 37.68 20.77
CA LEU A 19 -40.03 37.62 19.35
C LEU A 19 -39.24 38.87 18.94
N ALA A 20 -38.13 38.70 18.27
CA ALA A 20 -37.58 39.70 17.36
C ALA A 20 -37.14 39.00 16.07
N SER A 21 -37.79 39.35 15.00
CA SER A 21 -37.50 38.94 13.60
C SER A 21 -36.21 39.58 13.14
N ALA A 22 -35.32 38.78 12.58
CA ALA A 22 -34.22 39.25 11.75
C ALA A 22 -34.24 38.53 10.38
N ALA A 23 -34.20 39.31 9.31
CA ALA A 23 -34.27 38.92 7.93
C ALA A 23 -33.03 38.10 7.46
N PRO A 24 -33.15 37.31 6.37
CA PRO A 24 -32.03 36.53 5.86
C PRO A 24 -31.02 37.40 5.12
N PRO A 25 -29.72 37.06 5.20
CA PRO A 25 -28.72 37.75 4.39
C PRO A 25 -28.71 37.26 2.94
N ALA A 26 -28.40 38.22 2.08
CA ALA A 26 -28.44 38.19 0.63
C ALA A 26 -27.61 37.07 -0.01
N ALA A 27 -28.14 36.54 -1.09
CA ALA A 27 -27.49 35.66 -2.05
C ALA A 27 -26.29 36.36 -2.70
N LEU A 28 -25.09 35.81 -2.53
CA LEU A 28 -23.93 36.16 -3.33
C LEU A 28 -23.94 35.34 -4.61
N SER A 29 -24.06 36.07 -5.73
CA SER A 29 -23.99 35.59 -7.08
C SER A 29 -22.58 35.04 -7.37
N PHE A 30 -22.46 33.74 -7.66
CA PHE A 30 -21.27 33.20 -8.30
C PHE A 30 -21.34 33.47 -9.81
N ALA A 31 -20.36 34.22 -10.27
CA ALA A 31 -20.13 34.50 -11.68
C ALA A 31 -19.76 33.23 -12.44
N ARG A 32 -20.43 33.06 -13.56
CA ARG A 32 -20.14 32.03 -14.58
C ARG A 32 -18.74 32.27 -15.17
N CYS A 33 -17.91 31.26 -15.14
CA CYS A 33 -16.77 31.17 -16.03
C CYS A 33 -16.66 29.74 -16.58
N GLY A 34 -16.79 29.60 -17.88
CA GLY A 34 -16.11 28.61 -18.68
C GLY A 34 -16.74 27.24 -18.91
N LEU A 35 -18.01 27.17 -19.36
CA LEU A 35 -18.50 25.98 -20.09
C LEU A 35 -18.36 26.27 -21.61
N ARG A 36 -17.31 25.75 -22.23
CA ARG A 36 -17.28 25.48 -23.68
C ARG A 36 -16.35 24.32 -23.96
N ARG A 37 -16.96 23.25 -24.43
CA ARG A 37 -16.58 22.15 -25.30
C ARG A 37 -16.76 20.76 -24.66
N ALA A 38 -17.97 20.25 -24.78
CA ALA A 38 -18.26 18.84 -24.96
C ALA A 38 -19.55 18.74 -25.77
N ALA A 39 -19.41 18.65 -27.05
CA ALA A 39 -20.48 18.27 -27.97
C ALA A 39 -19.81 17.56 -29.14
N ALA A 40 -20.05 16.31 -29.22
CA ALA A 40 -20.16 15.46 -30.40
C ALA A 40 -19.55 14.06 -30.20
N LEU A 41 -20.35 13.17 -29.69
CA LEU A 41 -20.32 11.77 -30.13
C LEU A 41 -21.72 11.20 -29.85
N GLY A 42 -22.52 11.18 -30.89
CA GLY A 42 -23.89 10.72 -30.86
C GLY A 42 -23.98 9.21 -30.80
N TRP A 43 -24.62 8.72 -29.80
CA TRP A 43 -25.09 7.32 -29.74
C TRP A 43 -26.39 7.20 -30.56
N ARG A 44 -26.34 6.47 -31.67
CA ARG A 44 -27.54 5.98 -32.35
C ARG A 44 -27.98 4.68 -31.69
N VAL A 45 -29.09 4.74 -30.98
CA VAL A 45 -29.84 3.55 -30.57
C VAL A 45 -30.63 3.08 -31.78
N ALA A 46 -30.31 1.89 -32.29
CA ALA A 46 -31.12 1.21 -33.30
C ALA A 46 -32.22 0.40 -32.58
N ALA A 47 -33.46 0.84 -32.69
CA ALA A 47 -34.61 0.06 -32.30
C ALA A 47 -34.84 -1.02 -33.33
N VAL A 48 -34.82 -2.28 -32.89
CA VAL A 48 -35.28 -3.43 -33.71
C VAL A 48 -36.74 -3.65 -33.41
N THR A 49 -37.59 -3.34 -34.37
CA THR A 49 -39.02 -3.70 -34.40
C THR A 49 -39.18 -5.15 -34.84
N THR A 50 -39.82 -5.93 -34.01
CA THR A 50 -40.29 -7.28 -34.33
C THR A 50 -41.53 -7.18 -35.21
N THR A 51 -41.47 -7.78 -36.42
CA THR A 51 -42.66 -8.19 -37.15
C THR A 51 -42.53 -9.66 -37.49
N GLY A 52 -43.51 -10.43 -37.05
CA GLY A 52 -43.60 -11.84 -37.32
C GLY A 52 -44.14 -12.14 -38.73
N VAL A 53 -43.76 -13.27 -39.27
CA VAL A 53 -44.57 -14.04 -40.28
C VAL A 53 -44.31 -15.52 -40.08
N GLN A 54 -45.42 -16.24 -40.14
CA GLN A 54 -45.60 -17.69 -40.09
C GLN A 54 -45.12 -18.41 -41.35
N GLY A 55 -44.66 -19.66 -41.14
CA GLY A 55 -45.09 -20.78 -41.98
C GLY A 55 -44.18 -21.21 -43.12
N ALA A 56 -43.67 -22.42 -43.04
CA ALA A 56 -43.94 -23.51 -43.95
C ALA A 56 -43.03 -24.72 -43.67
N LYS A 57 -43.65 -25.85 -43.83
CA LYS A 57 -43.22 -27.23 -43.55
C LYS A 57 -42.30 -27.81 -44.62
N ASP A 58 -41.59 -28.83 -44.15
CA ASP A 58 -41.31 -30.14 -44.76
C ASP A 58 -40.14 -30.35 -45.73
N ALA A 59 -39.48 -31.44 -45.41
CA ALA A 59 -38.86 -32.48 -46.24
C ALA A 59 -37.38 -32.40 -46.57
N GLY A 60 -36.70 -33.45 -46.14
CA GLY A 60 -35.42 -33.84 -46.74
C GLY A 60 -34.46 -34.59 -45.83
N LEU A 61 -34.82 -35.83 -45.45
CA LEU A 61 -33.86 -36.82 -44.94
C LEU A 61 -32.99 -37.38 -46.07
N GLU A 62 -31.78 -37.74 -45.69
CA GLU A 62 -30.92 -38.82 -46.16
C GLU A 62 -29.63 -38.49 -46.96
N LYS A 63 -28.57 -39.09 -46.36
CA LYS A 63 -27.33 -39.60 -46.96
C LYS A 63 -26.21 -38.64 -47.30
N ALA A 64 -25.17 -38.69 -46.47
CA ALA A 64 -23.89 -39.28 -46.92
C ALA A 64 -22.92 -39.44 -45.72
N ALA A 65 -22.70 -40.70 -45.40
CA ALA A 65 -21.56 -41.12 -44.59
C ALA A 65 -20.33 -41.28 -45.50
N ARG A 66 -19.13 -41.12 -44.87
CA ARG A 66 -17.80 -41.48 -45.33
C ARG A 66 -17.01 -40.42 -46.13
N SER A 67 -16.12 -39.74 -45.41
CA SER A 67 -14.66 -39.88 -45.66
C SER A 67 -13.88 -39.38 -44.43
N ALA A 68 -13.22 -40.30 -43.77
CA ALA A 68 -12.20 -40.01 -42.77
C ALA A 68 -10.95 -39.55 -43.50
N SER A 69 -10.51 -38.34 -43.27
CA SER A 69 -9.12 -37.95 -43.49
C SER A 69 -8.60 -37.29 -42.22
N GLN A 70 -7.55 -37.90 -41.70
CA GLN A 70 -6.75 -37.43 -40.58
C GLN A 70 -6.27 -36.00 -40.86
N SER A 71 -6.70 -35.04 -40.07
CA SER A 71 -6.00 -33.77 -39.93
C SER A 71 -5.36 -33.72 -38.54
N LYS A 72 -4.06 -33.56 -38.55
CA LYS A 72 -3.22 -33.31 -37.37
C LYS A 72 -3.83 -32.21 -36.52
N VAL A 73 -3.97 -32.48 -35.23
CA VAL A 73 -4.20 -31.46 -34.23
C VAL A 73 -2.88 -30.70 -34.08
N GLU A 74 -2.76 -29.57 -34.72
CA GLU A 74 -1.76 -28.57 -34.35
C GLU A 74 -2.19 -27.97 -33.01
N ASN A 75 -1.29 -28.08 -32.03
CA ASN A 75 -1.37 -27.35 -30.77
C ASN A 75 -1.31 -25.85 -31.07
N GLY A 76 -2.43 -25.21 -31.18
CA GLY A 76 -2.54 -23.78 -31.20
C GLY A 76 -2.16 -23.25 -29.82
N SER A 77 -1.05 -22.53 -29.77
CA SER A 77 -0.72 -21.63 -28.67
C SER A 77 -1.91 -20.72 -28.37
N PRO A 78 -2.17 -20.36 -27.10
CA PRO A 78 -3.19 -19.37 -26.80
C PRO A 78 -2.85 -18.11 -27.59
N SER A 79 -3.79 -17.66 -28.42
CA SER A 79 -3.67 -16.39 -29.14
C SER A 79 -3.36 -15.30 -28.13
N GLU A 80 -2.18 -14.67 -28.25
CA GLU A 80 -1.90 -13.38 -27.66
C GLU A 80 -3.04 -12.45 -28.06
N ILE A 81 -3.87 -12.12 -27.08
CA ILE A 81 -4.70 -10.93 -27.19
C ILE A 81 -3.71 -9.79 -26.98
N ILE A 82 -3.22 -9.27 -28.10
CA ILE A 82 -2.50 -8.00 -28.13
C ILE A 82 -3.52 -6.97 -27.64
N LEU A 83 -3.42 -6.60 -26.38
CA LEU A 83 -4.03 -5.42 -25.83
C LEU A 83 -3.16 -4.20 -26.20
N ASP A 84 -2.91 -4.02 -27.49
CA ASP A 84 -2.51 -2.75 -28.04
C ASP A 84 -3.80 -1.96 -28.26
N ASP A 85 -4.03 -1.00 -27.38
CA ASP A 85 -4.93 0.17 -27.46
C ASP A 85 -5.64 0.43 -26.12
N PHE A 86 -4.89 0.40 -25.03
CA PHE A 86 -5.17 1.34 -23.95
C PHE A 86 -4.22 2.51 -24.18
N GLU A 87 -4.78 3.63 -24.58
CA GLU A 87 -4.06 4.90 -24.53
C GLU A 87 -3.38 4.98 -23.17
N ASP A 88 -2.08 4.85 -23.17
CA ASP A 88 -1.23 5.17 -22.05
C ASP A 88 -1.71 6.51 -21.50
N LEU A 89 -1.78 6.58 -20.18
CA LEU A 89 -2.01 7.82 -19.45
C LEU A 89 -1.27 8.93 -20.18
N SER A 90 -2.03 9.91 -20.67
CA SER A 90 -1.52 11.00 -21.50
C SER A 90 -0.20 11.49 -20.94
N PRO A 91 0.86 11.56 -21.73
CA PRO A 91 2.10 12.15 -21.27
C PRO A 91 1.78 13.51 -20.69
N LEU A 92 2.35 13.82 -19.53
CA LEU A 92 2.28 15.10 -18.83
C LEU A 92 2.08 16.21 -19.86
N SER A 93 0.97 16.94 -19.79
CA SER A 93 0.52 17.89 -20.80
C SER A 93 1.73 18.58 -21.41
N GLU A 94 1.83 18.54 -22.75
CA GLU A 94 2.88 19.15 -23.55
C GLU A 94 2.99 20.67 -23.34
N ASN A 95 3.29 21.10 -22.13
CA ASN A 95 3.98 22.35 -21.93
C ASN A 95 5.47 22.02 -22.05
N ASP A 96 5.94 22.02 -23.28
CA ASP A 96 7.34 21.79 -23.67
C ASP A 96 8.34 22.76 -22.99
N ASP A 97 7.85 23.66 -22.17
CA ASP A 97 8.59 24.75 -21.52
C ASP A 97 8.74 24.61 -20.00
N SER A 98 8.43 23.45 -19.41
CA SER A 98 8.65 23.20 -17.97
C SER A 98 9.82 22.27 -17.71
N THR A 99 10.45 22.43 -16.54
CA THR A 99 11.51 21.53 -16.07
C THR A 99 11.24 21.05 -14.64
N VAL A 100 11.70 19.85 -14.29
CA VAL A 100 11.60 19.31 -12.94
C VAL A 100 13.00 19.14 -12.34
N SER A 101 13.27 19.80 -11.23
CA SER A 101 14.49 19.67 -10.45
C SER A 101 14.23 18.76 -9.24
N ILE A 102 14.83 17.58 -9.22
CA ILE A 102 14.66 16.58 -8.16
C ILE A 102 15.86 16.64 -7.24
N THR A 103 15.68 17.13 -6.01
CA THR A 103 16.74 17.21 -4.99
C THR A 103 16.63 16.07 -4.00
N VAL A 104 17.59 15.14 -4.01
CA VAL A 104 17.70 14.04 -3.05
C VAL A 104 18.52 14.51 -1.85
N VAL A 105 17.84 14.87 -0.75
CA VAL A 105 18.47 15.28 0.50
C VAL A 105 18.92 14.04 1.28
N GLY A 106 20.19 13.96 1.62
CA GLY A 106 20.80 12.74 2.16
C GLY A 106 21.36 11.81 1.06
N ALA A 107 21.78 12.38 -0.07
CA ALA A 107 22.21 11.66 -1.26
C ALA A 107 23.37 10.65 -1.03
N SER A 108 24.21 10.87 -0.01
CA SER A 108 25.28 9.93 0.36
C SER A 108 24.82 8.75 1.22
N GLY A 109 23.53 8.69 1.58
CA GLY A 109 22.94 7.63 2.40
C GLY A 109 22.62 6.34 1.63
N ASP A 110 22.40 5.25 2.36
CA ASP A 110 22.10 3.93 1.79
C ASP A 110 20.78 3.89 1.03
N LEU A 111 19.74 4.55 1.54
CA LEU A 111 18.43 4.59 0.89
C LEU A 111 18.52 5.28 -0.47
N ALA A 112 19.17 6.44 -0.52
CA ALA A 112 19.38 7.16 -1.78
C ALA A 112 20.11 6.30 -2.81
N LYS A 113 21.23 5.66 -2.42
CA LYS A 113 22.04 4.82 -3.28
C LYS A 113 21.31 3.58 -3.79
N LYS A 114 20.62 2.86 -2.89
CA LYS A 114 20.07 1.53 -3.18
C LYS A 114 18.65 1.56 -3.74
N LYS A 115 17.92 2.67 -3.55
CA LYS A 115 16.50 2.77 -3.90
C LYS A 115 16.18 4.00 -4.76
N ILE A 116 16.54 5.22 -4.32
CA ILE A 116 16.04 6.43 -4.97
C ILE A 116 16.70 6.66 -6.34
N PHE A 117 18.03 6.65 -6.42
CA PHE A 117 18.71 6.81 -7.71
C PHE A 117 18.40 5.68 -8.70
N PRO A 118 18.36 4.39 -8.29
CA PRO A 118 17.92 3.32 -9.16
C PRO A 118 16.49 3.49 -9.68
N ALA A 119 15.55 3.91 -8.83
CA ALA A 119 14.17 4.14 -9.23
C ALA A 119 14.04 5.32 -10.21
N LEU A 120 14.75 6.43 -9.97
CA LEU A 120 14.80 7.55 -10.91
C LEU A 120 15.41 7.15 -12.27
N PHE A 121 16.42 6.28 -12.25
CA PHE A 121 16.99 5.75 -13.50
C PHE A 121 16.01 4.83 -14.22
N ALA A 122 15.29 3.96 -13.52
CA ALA A 122 14.28 3.10 -14.12
C ALA A 122 13.17 3.93 -14.79
N LEU A 123 12.66 4.96 -14.11
CA LEU A 123 11.68 5.90 -14.69
C LEU A 123 12.23 6.63 -15.93
N TYR A 124 13.49 7.04 -15.90
CA TYR A 124 14.13 7.64 -17.07
C TYR A 124 14.27 6.65 -18.23
N TYR A 125 14.66 5.42 -17.92
CA TYR A 125 14.86 4.36 -18.91
C TYR A 125 13.55 3.98 -19.63
N GLU A 126 12.44 4.02 -18.91
CA GLU A 126 11.07 3.77 -19.41
C GLU A 126 10.41 5.02 -20.02
N ASP A 127 11.17 6.11 -20.19
CA ASP A 127 10.69 7.40 -20.72
C ASP A 127 9.48 8.00 -19.92
N CYS A 128 9.37 7.65 -18.61
CA CYS A 128 8.33 8.15 -17.70
C CYS A 128 8.69 9.49 -17.05
N LEU A 129 9.93 9.97 -17.13
CA LEU A 129 10.30 11.28 -16.60
C LEU A 129 10.03 12.40 -17.60
N PRO A 130 9.75 13.64 -17.13
CA PRO A 130 9.61 14.79 -18.00
C PRO A 130 10.83 14.98 -18.90
N LYS A 131 10.63 15.50 -20.12
CA LYS A 131 11.71 15.74 -21.11
C LYS A 131 12.87 16.56 -20.53
N HIS A 132 12.56 17.57 -19.74
CA HIS A 132 13.53 18.42 -19.06
C HIS A 132 13.52 18.15 -17.55
N PHE A 133 14.55 17.49 -17.06
CA PHE A 133 14.74 17.27 -15.63
C PHE A 133 16.22 17.31 -15.26
N THR A 134 16.47 17.59 -13.97
CA THR A 134 17.78 17.51 -13.34
C THR A 134 17.68 16.84 -11.97
N ILE A 135 18.72 16.14 -11.55
CA ILE A 135 18.79 15.48 -10.25
C ILE A 135 19.95 16.08 -9.46
N PHE A 136 19.65 16.60 -8.26
CA PHE A 136 20.62 17.12 -7.34
C PHE A 136 20.76 16.22 -6.13
N GLY A 137 21.96 15.69 -5.89
CA GLY A 137 22.32 15.11 -4.61
C GLY A 137 22.71 16.22 -3.63
N TYR A 138 22.04 16.28 -2.46
CA TYR A 138 22.36 17.21 -1.38
C TYR A 138 22.72 16.45 -0.12
N ALA A 139 23.90 16.68 0.46
CA ALA A 139 24.29 16.12 1.76
C ALA A 139 25.43 16.92 2.41
N ARG A 140 25.71 16.63 3.69
CA ARG A 140 26.76 17.28 4.46
C ARG A 140 28.19 16.88 4.02
N SER A 141 28.33 15.69 3.45
CA SER A 141 29.62 15.21 2.95
C SER A 141 30.06 16.04 1.74
N LYS A 142 31.35 16.38 1.69
CA LYS A 142 31.94 17.02 0.52
C LYS A 142 32.07 15.96 -0.59
N MET A 143 31.58 16.27 -1.76
CA MET A 143 31.62 15.39 -2.94
C MET A 143 31.53 16.25 -4.20
N THR A 144 32.17 15.83 -5.26
CA THR A 144 32.07 16.41 -6.60
C THR A 144 30.94 15.75 -7.41
N ASP A 145 30.51 16.36 -8.51
CA ASP A 145 29.55 15.75 -9.43
C ASP A 145 30.06 14.41 -9.98
N ALA A 146 31.36 14.32 -10.26
CA ALA A 146 31.98 13.09 -10.77
C ALA A 146 31.95 11.96 -9.73
N GLU A 147 32.18 12.27 -8.45
CA GLU A 147 32.09 11.29 -7.35
C GLU A 147 30.66 10.83 -7.12
N LEU A 148 29.67 11.75 -7.18
CA LEU A 148 28.25 11.37 -7.15
C LEU A 148 27.91 10.42 -8.29
N ARG A 149 28.25 10.78 -9.54
CA ARG A 149 27.99 9.96 -10.73
C ARG A 149 28.63 8.58 -10.62
N ASN A 150 29.87 8.49 -10.16
CA ASN A 150 30.56 7.22 -9.92
C ASN A 150 29.91 6.40 -8.79
N MET A 151 29.36 7.06 -7.77
CA MET A 151 28.63 6.38 -6.70
C MET A 151 27.30 5.81 -7.20
N VAL A 152 26.56 6.60 -7.96
CA VAL A 152 25.24 6.23 -8.51
C VAL A 152 25.39 5.12 -9.55
N SER A 153 26.35 5.22 -10.49
CA SER A 153 26.56 4.23 -11.56
C SER A 153 26.75 2.79 -11.05
N LYS A 154 27.31 2.62 -9.84
CA LYS A 154 27.55 1.30 -9.23
C LYS A 154 26.26 0.57 -8.82
N THR A 155 25.16 1.29 -8.71
CA THR A 155 23.87 0.75 -8.25
C THR A 155 22.79 0.74 -9.33
N LEU A 156 23.05 1.37 -10.46
CA LEU A 156 22.12 1.34 -11.59
C LEU A 156 22.17 -0.02 -12.28
N THR A 157 21.00 -0.52 -12.62
CA THR A 157 20.83 -1.79 -13.34
C THR A 157 19.76 -1.62 -14.41
N CYS A 158 19.99 -2.21 -15.58
CA CYS A 158 19.00 -2.28 -16.66
C CYS A 158 18.12 -3.51 -16.43
N ARG A 159 17.11 -3.37 -15.56
CA ARG A 159 16.23 -4.48 -15.18
C ARG A 159 15.16 -4.79 -16.22
N ILE A 160 14.63 -3.77 -16.87
CA ILE A 160 13.30 -3.82 -17.48
C ILE A 160 13.32 -4.29 -18.94
N ASP A 161 14.39 -4.13 -19.65
CA ASP A 161 14.57 -4.71 -20.98
C ASP A 161 16.06 -4.71 -21.34
N LYS A 162 16.53 -5.78 -21.95
CA LYS A 162 17.89 -5.83 -22.50
C LYS A 162 17.94 -5.09 -23.84
N ARG A 163 17.41 -3.85 -23.88
CA ARG A 163 17.55 -3.00 -25.06
C ARG A 163 19.03 -2.69 -25.24
N GLU A 164 19.45 -2.67 -26.50
CA GLU A 164 20.87 -2.55 -26.88
C GLU A 164 21.55 -1.26 -26.41
N ASN A 165 20.81 -0.24 -25.96
CA ASN A 165 21.30 1.11 -25.60
C ASN A 165 21.31 1.44 -24.11
N CYS A 166 21.30 0.44 -23.22
CA CYS A 166 21.28 0.69 -21.77
C CYS A 166 22.46 1.54 -21.29
N ASN A 167 23.66 1.28 -21.77
CA ASN A 167 24.85 2.05 -21.36
C ASN A 167 24.75 3.51 -21.79
N GLU A 168 24.22 3.79 -22.97
CA GLU A 168 24.03 5.16 -23.47
C GLU A 168 23.01 5.91 -22.63
N LYS A 169 21.86 5.30 -22.35
CA LYS A 169 20.83 5.86 -21.47
C LYS A 169 21.39 6.11 -20.05
N MET A 170 22.22 5.21 -19.51
CA MET A 170 22.86 5.40 -18.21
C MET A 170 23.82 6.60 -18.22
N GLU A 171 24.65 6.75 -19.25
CA GLU A 171 25.54 7.90 -19.39
C GLU A 171 24.79 9.22 -19.51
N GLU A 172 23.71 9.25 -20.29
CA GLU A 172 22.83 10.42 -20.41
C GLU A 172 22.14 10.80 -19.10
N PHE A 173 21.65 9.81 -18.38
CA PHE A 173 21.08 10.00 -17.04
C PHE A 173 22.10 10.60 -16.07
N LEU A 174 23.31 10.03 -16.03
CA LEU A 174 24.38 10.50 -15.16
C LEU A 174 24.81 11.93 -15.48
N LYS A 175 24.77 12.37 -16.75
CA LYS A 175 25.03 13.77 -17.13
C LYS A 175 24.03 14.76 -16.51
N ARG A 176 22.83 14.31 -16.16
CA ARG A 176 21.78 15.10 -15.50
C ARG A 176 21.88 15.10 -13.96
N CYS A 177 22.86 14.37 -13.38
CA CYS A 177 23.09 14.27 -11.96
C CYS A 177 24.18 15.26 -11.52
N PHE A 178 23.85 16.09 -10.52
CA PHE A 178 24.72 17.13 -9.94
C PHE A 178 24.76 16.97 -8.42
N TYR A 179 25.78 17.55 -7.78
CA TYR A 179 25.92 17.49 -6.33
C TYR A 179 26.09 18.86 -5.70
N HIS A 180 25.51 19.03 -4.51
CA HIS A 180 25.72 20.18 -3.66
C HIS A 180 25.95 19.75 -2.22
N SER A 181 27.07 20.15 -1.63
CA SER A 181 27.32 19.89 -0.21
C SER A 181 26.84 21.06 0.65
N GLY A 182 26.08 20.74 1.71
CA GLY A 182 25.58 21.76 2.62
C GLY A 182 25.02 21.19 3.92
N GLN A 183 24.90 22.02 4.94
CA GLN A 183 24.28 21.68 6.21
C GLN A 183 22.76 21.69 6.04
N TYR A 184 22.05 20.83 6.79
CA TYR A 184 20.61 20.64 6.67
C TYR A 184 19.79 21.77 7.30
N ASP A 185 20.37 22.52 8.22
CA ASP A 185 19.79 23.61 9.01
C ASP A 185 20.25 25.01 8.56
N SER A 186 21.04 25.13 7.48
CA SER A 186 21.58 26.39 6.99
C SER A 186 20.77 26.95 5.83
N GLU A 187 20.05 28.04 6.06
CA GLU A 187 19.34 28.78 5.01
C GLU A 187 20.28 29.27 3.90
N GLU A 188 21.55 29.66 4.26
CA GLU A 188 22.55 30.09 3.29
C GLU A 188 22.92 28.98 2.29
N HIS A 189 23.15 27.75 2.78
CA HIS A 189 23.47 26.64 1.90
C HIS A 189 22.30 26.26 0.99
N PHE A 190 21.04 26.46 1.43
CA PHE A 190 19.87 26.30 0.58
C PHE A 190 19.71 27.44 -0.43
N MET A 191 20.15 28.67 -0.11
CA MET A 191 20.25 29.75 -1.10
C MET A 191 21.30 29.44 -2.18
N ASP A 192 22.42 28.83 -1.79
CA ASP A 192 23.45 28.44 -2.77
C ASP A 192 22.96 27.23 -3.64
N LEU A 193 22.20 26.32 -3.06
CA LEU A 193 21.51 25.29 -3.82
C LEU A 193 20.52 25.92 -4.82
N ASP A 194 19.70 26.89 -4.39
CA ASP A 194 18.76 27.61 -5.24
C ASP A 194 19.43 28.29 -6.46
N LYS A 195 20.58 28.92 -6.24
CA LYS A 195 21.37 29.50 -7.33
C LYS A 195 21.77 28.43 -8.36
N LYS A 196 22.22 27.26 -7.91
CA LYS A 196 22.57 26.15 -8.81
C LYS A 196 21.34 25.60 -9.53
N LEU A 197 20.22 25.41 -8.82
CA LEU A 197 18.96 24.98 -9.44
C LEU A 197 18.57 25.94 -10.56
N LYS A 198 18.51 27.23 -10.29
CA LYS A 198 18.16 28.28 -11.28
C LYS A 198 19.09 28.29 -12.50
N GLN A 199 20.39 27.99 -12.34
CA GLN A 199 21.32 27.89 -13.46
C GLN A 199 20.92 26.77 -14.46
N HIS A 200 20.40 25.64 -13.94
CA HIS A 200 19.96 24.53 -14.78
C HIS A 200 18.51 24.66 -15.28
N GLU A 201 17.67 25.35 -14.54
CA GLU A 201 16.28 25.61 -14.87
C GLU A 201 16.14 26.62 -16.01
N GLY A 202 17.07 27.60 -16.07
CA GLY A 202 17.05 28.66 -17.09
C GLY A 202 15.81 29.54 -16.98
N SER A 203 15.16 29.80 -18.13
CA SER A 203 13.92 30.59 -18.21
C SER A 203 12.63 29.77 -18.13
N ARG A 204 12.73 28.45 -17.96
CA ARG A 204 11.58 27.55 -17.94
C ARG A 204 10.77 27.68 -16.66
N VAL A 205 9.50 27.23 -16.73
CA VAL A 205 8.70 26.99 -15.52
C VAL A 205 9.39 25.89 -14.71
N SER A 206 9.83 26.23 -13.49
CA SER A 206 10.65 25.36 -12.66
C SER A 206 9.80 24.66 -11.62
N ASN A 207 9.69 23.35 -11.71
CA ASN A 207 9.04 22.49 -10.73
C ASN A 207 10.11 21.84 -9.85
N ARG A 208 9.92 21.85 -8.54
CA ARG A 208 10.95 21.36 -7.60
C ARG A 208 10.42 20.28 -6.67
N LEU A 209 11.07 19.13 -6.67
CA LEU A 209 10.78 18.01 -5.80
C LEU A 209 11.95 17.79 -4.83
N PHE A 210 11.70 17.86 -3.53
CA PHE A 210 12.67 17.53 -2.49
C PHE A 210 12.36 16.17 -1.89
N TYR A 211 13.27 15.21 -2.00
CA TYR A 211 13.16 13.90 -1.39
C TYR A 211 14.00 13.83 -0.11
N LEU A 212 13.39 13.62 1.05
CA LEU A 212 14.08 13.62 2.35
C LEU A 212 14.54 12.21 2.73
N SER A 213 15.73 11.80 2.25
CA SER A 213 16.40 10.54 2.61
C SER A 213 17.33 10.73 3.82
N ILE A 214 16.80 11.29 4.91
CA ILE A 214 17.52 11.72 6.11
C ILE A 214 16.79 11.27 7.39
N PRO A 215 17.43 11.32 8.57
CA PRO A 215 16.75 10.99 9.83
C PRO A 215 15.59 11.95 10.16
N PRO A 216 14.50 11.44 10.81
CA PRO A 216 13.28 12.22 11.05
C PRO A 216 13.48 13.49 11.89
N ASN A 217 14.45 13.49 12.80
CA ASN A 217 14.72 14.60 13.71
C ASN A 217 15.20 15.88 13.01
N ILE A 218 15.58 15.79 11.73
CA ILE A 218 16.03 16.94 10.92
C ILE A 218 15.09 17.28 9.77
N PHE A 219 13.91 16.63 9.67
CA PHE A 219 12.94 16.94 8.62
C PHE A 219 12.49 18.40 8.65
N LEU A 220 12.17 18.92 9.82
CA LEU A 220 11.67 20.29 9.98
C LEU A 220 12.71 21.34 9.59
N ASP A 221 13.98 21.14 9.94
CA ASP A 221 15.07 22.07 9.58
C ASP A 221 15.23 22.14 8.06
N VAL A 222 15.26 20.98 7.40
CA VAL A 222 15.35 20.91 5.93
C VAL A 222 14.14 21.54 5.26
N VAL A 223 12.93 21.20 5.71
CA VAL A 223 11.70 21.77 5.12
C VAL A 223 11.63 23.27 5.31
N LYS A 224 11.99 23.79 6.48
CA LYS A 224 12.09 25.22 6.75
C LYS A 224 13.04 25.91 5.77
N CYS A 225 14.28 25.39 5.63
CA CYS A 225 15.29 25.97 4.77
C CYS A 225 14.91 25.85 3.28
N ALA A 226 14.43 24.68 2.84
CA ALA A 226 14.00 24.46 1.46
C ALA A 226 12.82 25.34 1.08
N SER A 227 11.81 25.43 1.95
CA SER A 227 10.62 26.26 1.69
C SER A 227 10.96 27.75 1.59
N LYS A 228 11.85 28.25 2.47
CA LYS A 228 12.20 29.68 2.48
C LYS A 228 13.19 30.08 1.39
N SER A 229 14.18 29.22 1.11
CA SER A 229 15.36 29.61 0.34
C SER A 229 15.49 28.90 -1.00
N ALA A 230 14.77 27.80 -1.22
CA ALA A 230 14.89 26.99 -2.43
C ALA A 230 13.53 26.55 -3.02
N SER A 231 12.45 27.21 -2.68
CA SER A 231 11.15 26.99 -3.34
C SER A 231 11.15 27.55 -4.76
N SER A 232 10.37 26.93 -5.63
CA SER A 232 10.15 27.47 -6.97
C SER A 232 9.42 28.82 -6.91
N GLY A 233 9.80 29.75 -7.77
CA GLY A 233 9.14 31.05 -7.89
C GLY A 233 8.03 31.07 -8.94
N ASN A 234 8.00 30.11 -9.89
CA ASN A 234 7.09 30.13 -11.04
C ASN A 234 6.43 28.74 -11.33
N GLY A 235 6.76 27.73 -10.54
CA GLY A 235 6.20 26.38 -10.62
C GLY A 235 5.83 25.85 -9.24
N TRP A 236 5.57 24.54 -9.15
CA TRP A 236 5.26 23.91 -7.88
C TRP A 236 6.53 23.49 -7.11
N THR A 237 6.40 23.43 -5.79
CA THR A 237 7.38 22.82 -4.89
C THR A 237 6.70 21.71 -4.09
N ARG A 238 7.25 20.50 -4.12
CA ARG A 238 6.77 19.32 -3.41
C ARG A 238 7.86 18.71 -2.57
N VAL A 239 7.49 18.12 -1.43
CA VAL A 239 8.43 17.48 -0.50
C VAL A 239 7.95 16.07 -0.19
N ILE A 240 8.80 15.09 -0.45
CA ILE A 240 8.59 13.71 -0.03
C ILE A 240 9.24 13.50 1.32
N VAL A 241 8.45 13.06 2.29
CA VAL A 241 8.89 12.79 3.67
C VAL A 241 8.81 11.29 3.96
N GLU A 242 9.93 10.67 4.27
CA GLU A 242 10.06 9.24 4.56
C GLU A 242 9.60 8.85 5.97
N LYS A 243 9.27 7.58 6.14
CA LYS A 243 9.04 7.01 7.47
C LYS A 243 10.35 6.96 8.30
N PRO A 244 10.26 6.96 9.64
CA PRO A 244 9.07 6.97 10.49
C PRO A 244 8.48 8.36 10.65
N PHE A 245 7.15 8.46 10.73
CA PHE A 245 6.44 9.70 10.93
C PHE A 245 5.87 9.78 12.36
N GLY A 246 6.73 10.12 13.30
CA GLY A 246 6.48 10.04 14.72
C GLY A 246 6.69 8.64 15.32
N ARG A 247 6.43 8.50 16.62
CA ARG A 247 6.49 7.26 17.40
C ARG A 247 5.15 6.96 18.11
N ASP A 248 4.29 7.98 18.20
CA ASP A 248 2.99 8.01 18.84
C ASP A 248 2.18 9.19 18.30
N SER A 249 0.94 9.34 18.76
CA SER A 249 0.05 10.44 18.36
C SER A 249 0.67 11.80 18.61
N ASP A 250 1.33 12.00 19.75
CA ASP A 250 1.87 13.31 20.17
C ASP A 250 3.00 13.76 19.25
N SER A 251 4.00 12.90 19.04
CA SER A 251 5.17 13.18 18.19
C SER A 251 4.80 13.29 16.71
N SER A 252 3.84 12.49 16.23
CA SER A 252 3.33 12.56 14.86
C SER A 252 2.58 13.86 14.60
N SER A 253 1.70 14.26 15.51
CA SER A 253 0.96 15.52 15.43
C SER A 253 1.89 16.74 15.54
N ALA A 254 2.94 16.67 16.37
CA ALA A 254 3.95 17.72 16.47
C ALA A 254 4.71 17.89 15.14
N LEU A 255 5.14 16.78 14.52
CA LEU A 255 5.82 16.81 13.22
C LEU A 255 4.88 17.35 12.12
N THR A 256 3.63 16.89 12.09
CA THR A 256 2.63 17.37 11.12
C THR A 256 2.39 18.88 11.25
N ARG A 257 2.19 19.38 12.47
CA ARG A 257 2.05 20.83 12.72
C ARG A 257 3.29 21.62 12.29
N GLY A 258 4.48 21.08 12.57
CA GLY A 258 5.73 21.70 12.19
C GLY A 258 5.88 21.83 10.66
N LEU A 259 5.57 20.77 9.91
CA LEU A 259 5.60 20.79 8.45
C LEU A 259 4.58 21.79 7.86
N LYS A 260 3.37 21.83 8.42
CA LYS A 260 2.28 22.74 7.98
C LYS A 260 2.58 24.23 8.24
N GLN A 261 3.61 24.56 9.02
CA GLN A 261 4.08 25.96 9.14
C GLN A 261 4.78 26.47 7.88
N TYR A 262 5.32 25.56 7.07
CA TYR A 262 6.15 25.90 5.90
C TYR A 262 5.55 25.44 4.58
N LEU A 263 4.70 24.41 4.60
CA LEU A 263 4.12 23.78 3.41
C LEU A 263 2.61 23.56 3.62
N VAL A 264 1.84 23.67 2.55
CA VAL A 264 0.44 23.24 2.55
C VAL A 264 0.35 21.72 2.36
N GLU A 265 -0.79 21.12 2.73
CA GLU A 265 -0.99 19.67 2.68
C GLU A 265 -0.68 19.06 1.29
N ASP A 266 -1.01 19.80 0.22
CA ASP A 266 -0.82 19.36 -1.17
C ASP A 266 0.65 19.32 -1.62
N GLN A 267 1.52 19.99 -0.89
CA GLN A 267 2.96 19.99 -1.15
C GLN A 267 3.69 18.87 -0.39
N ILE A 268 3.01 18.20 0.57
CA ILE A 268 3.63 17.19 1.44
C ILE A 268 3.21 15.79 0.99
N PHE A 269 4.15 15.05 0.44
CA PHE A 269 3.99 13.65 0.07
C PHE A 269 4.56 12.78 1.20
N ARG A 270 3.68 12.29 2.10
CA ARG A 270 4.09 11.42 3.20
C ARG A 270 4.30 10.00 2.69
N TRP A 271 5.54 9.67 2.43
CA TRP A 271 5.95 8.35 2.00
C TRP A 271 6.06 7.40 3.20
N ILE A 272 4.94 7.15 3.84
CA ILE A 272 4.91 6.30 5.03
C ILE A 272 4.89 4.83 4.61
N ASP A 273 4.40 4.52 3.40
CA ASP A 273 4.09 3.16 3.01
C ASP A 273 4.40 2.82 1.56
N HIS A 274 5.60 2.27 1.32
CA HIS A 274 5.94 1.73 -0.01
C HIS A 274 5.11 0.48 -0.38
N TYR A 275 4.36 -0.14 0.55
CA TYR A 275 3.45 -1.24 0.23
C TYR A 275 2.21 -0.77 -0.52
N LEU A 276 1.80 0.49 -0.39
CA LEU A 276 0.72 1.04 -1.21
C LEU A 276 1.09 1.12 -2.69
N GLY A 277 2.38 1.31 -3.02
CA GLY A 277 2.89 1.24 -4.39
C GLY A 277 3.20 -0.17 -4.90
N LYS A 278 2.80 -1.23 -4.19
CA LYS A 278 2.89 -2.61 -4.67
C LYS A 278 1.73 -2.93 -5.59
N GLU A 279 2.01 -3.53 -6.75
CA GLU A 279 1.05 -3.87 -7.79
C GLU A 279 -0.23 -4.54 -7.26
N LEU A 280 -0.09 -5.58 -6.44
CA LEU A 280 -1.25 -6.30 -5.90
C LEU A 280 -1.98 -5.56 -4.77
N VAL A 281 -1.38 -4.55 -4.17
CA VAL A 281 -2.07 -3.67 -3.22
C VAL A 281 -2.92 -2.64 -3.97
N GLU A 282 -2.40 -2.01 -5.02
CA GLU A 282 -3.21 -1.17 -5.91
C GLU A 282 -4.35 -1.96 -6.55
N ASN A 283 -4.07 -3.19 -6.98
CA ASN A 283 -5.07 -4.07 -7.60
C ASN A 283 -6.24 -4.44 -6.67
N LEU A 284 -6.16 -4.22 -5.35
CA LEU A 284 -7.30 -4.43 -4.44
C LEU A 284 -8.54 -3.64 -4.85
N SER A 285 -8.34 -2.39 -5.27
CA SER A 285 -9.44 -1.53 -5.75
C SER A 285 -10.03 -2.06 -7.06
N VAL A 286 -9.17 -2.44 -8.00
CA VAL A 286 -9.60 -3.01 -9.29
C VAL A 286 -10.33 -4.33 -9.07
N LEU A 287 -9.73 -5.25 -8.29
CA LEU A 287 -10.33 -6.55 -8.00
C LEU A 287 -11.74 -6.40 -7.43
N ARG A 288 -11.93 -5.46 -6.53
CA ARG A 288 -13.20 -5.27 -5.85
C ARG A 288 -14.19 -4.43 -6.64
N PHE A 289 -13.78 -3.28 -7.17
CA PHE A 289 -14.71 -2.29 -7.75
C PHE A 289 -14.98 -2.48 -9.23
N SER A 290 -14.23 -3.34 -9.93
CA SER A 290 -14.46 -3.65 -11.35
C SER A 290 -15.02 -5.07 -11.59
N ASN A 291 -15.15 -5.90 -10.55
CA ASN A 291 -15.59 -7.29 -10.71
C ASN A 291 -16.84 -7.57 -9.89
N LEU A 292 -17.96 -7.73 -10.57
CA LEU A 292 -19.27 -8.03 -9.95
C LEU A 292 -19.25 -9.28 -9.05
N VAL A 293 -18.39 -10.23 -9.34
CA VAL A 293 -18.28 -11.48 -8.55
C VAL A 293 -17.71 -11.23 -7.14
N PHE A 294 -16.95 -10.14 -6.93
CA PHE A 294 -16.34 -9.87 -5.63
C PHE A 294 -17.12 -8.86 -4.78
N GLU A 295 -17.62 -7.76 -5.35
CA GLU A 295 -18.23 -6.68 -4.57
C GLU A 295 -19.37 -7.14 -3.64
N PRO A 296 -20.34 -7.97 -4.06
CA PRO A 296 -21.39 -8.46 -3.16
C PRO A 296 -20.86 -9.33 -2.02
N LEU A 297 -19.75 -10.03 -2.24
CA LEU A 297 -19.15 -10.93 -1.25
C LEU A 297 -18.29 -10.18 -0.22
N TRP A 298 -17.96 -8.89 -0.44
CA TRP A 298 -17.02 -8.12 0.36
C TRP A 298 -17.66 -7.50 1.60
N SER A 299 -18.23 -8.38 2.44
CA SER A 299 -18.93 -7.96 3.65
C SER A 299 -18.99 -9.06 4.71
N ARG A 300 -19.36 -8.68 5.95
CA ARG A 300 -19.60 -9.59 7.08
C ARG A 300 -20.58 -10.72 6.80
N GLN A 301 -21.43 -10.58 5.79
CA GLN A 301 -22.39 -11.63 5.43
C GLN A 301 -21.69 -12.84 4.82
N TYR A 302 -20.59 -12.64 4.10
CA TYR A 302 -19.88 -13.69 3.37
C TYR A 302 -18.46 -13.91 3.87
N ILE A 303 -17.78 -12.88 4.38
CA ILE A 303 -16.43 -12.99 4.92
C ILE A 303 -16.48 -13.38 6.38
N ARG A 304 -15.73 -14.43 6.74
CA ARG A 304 -15.58 -14.93 8.10
C ARG A 304 -14.47 -14.22 8.86
N ASN A 305 -13.33 -14.06 8.23
CA ASN A 305 -12.17 -13.33 8.74
C ASN A 305 -11.25 -12.86 7.62
N VAL A 306 -10.41 -11.90 7.93
CA VAL A 306 -9.33 -11.42 7.07
C VAL A 306 -8.01 -11.54 7.82
N GLN A 307 -6.96 -12.05 7.15
CA GLN A 307 -5.63 -12.15 7.73
C GLN A 307 -4.65 -11.33 6.88
N LEU A 308 -3.90 -10.43 7.53
CA LEU A 308 -2.82 -9.68 6.93
C LEU A 308 -1.51 -10.19 7.54
N ILE A 309 -0.71 -10.85 6.72
CA ILE A 309 0.49 -11.55 7.17
C ILE A 309 1.71 -10.91 6.54
N PHE A 310 2.67 -10.53 7.38
CA PHE A 310 3.98 -10.06 6.99
C PHE A 310 5.04 -10.88 7.71
N SER A 311 5.90 -11.53 6.97
CA SER A 311 6.90 -12.45 7.49
C SER A 311 8.26 -12.20 6.84
N GLU A 312 9.30 -12.04 7.66
CA GLU A 312 10.69 -11.99 7.24
C GLU A 312 11.44 -13.20 7.82
N ASP A 313 12.19 -13.89 6.98
CA ASP A 313 12.98 -15.09 7.35
C ASP A 313 14.37 -14.75 7.89
N PHE A 314 14.69 -13.47 7.99
CA PHE A 314 15.91 -12.91 8.55
C PHE A 314 15.62 -12.04 9.79
N GLY A 315 16.63 -11.82 10.61
CA GLY A 315 16.55 -11.01 11.83
C GLY A 315 16.78 -9.51 11.56
N THR A 316 17.41 -8.82 12.49
CA THR A 316 17.77 -7.39 12.34
C THR A 316 19.13 -7.17 11.68
N GLU A 317 19.99 -8.18 11.66
CA GLU A 317 21.24 -8.28 10.90
C GLU A 317 22.14 -7.02 10.97
N GLY A 318 22.51 -6.63 12.19
CA GLY A 318 23.37 -5.45 12.47
C GLY A 318 22.63 -4.11 12.47
N ARG A 319 21.33 -4.08 12.22
CA ARG A 319 20.45 -2.90 12.34
C ARG A 319 19.63 -2.90 13.63
N GLY A 320 19.96 -3.78 14.57
CA GLY A 320 19.24 -3.98 15.82
C GLY A 320 19.06 -2.70 16.61
N GLY A 321 20.09 -1.88 16.79
CA GLY A 321 20.01 -0.63 17.54
C GLY A 321 19.08 0.42 16.94
N TYR A 322 18.90 0.46 15.61
CA TYR A 322 17.85 1.27 14.99
C TYR A 322 16.47 0.68 15.25
N PHE A 323 16.32 -0.63 15.00
CA PHE A 323 15.06 -1.33 15.17
C PHE A 323 14.55 -1.30 16.61
N ASP A 324 15.47 -1.32 17.59
CA ASP A 324 15.14 -1.32 19.03
C ASP A 324 14.34 -0.08 19.48
N ARG A 325 14.49 1.03 18.76
CA ARG A 325 13.75 2.27 19.02
C ARG A 325 12.32 2.26 18.55
N TYR A 326 11.96 1.36 17.62
CA TYR A 326 10.64 1.34 16.97
C TYR A 326 9.87 0.05 17.23
N GLY A 327 10.52 -1.11 17.13
CA GLY A 327 9.89 -2.42 17.20
C GLY A 327 8.98 -2.72 16.00
N ILE A 328 8.53 -3.96 15.91
CA ILE A 328 7.76 -4.46 14.75
C ILE A 328 6.41 -3.77 14.58
N ILE A 329 5.78 -3.33 15.67
CA ILE A 329 4.47 -2.67 15.61
C ILE A 329 4.57 -1.35 14.86
N ARG A 330 5.54 -0.50 15.22
CA ARG A 330 5.77 0.79 14.55
C ARG A 330 6.42 0.62 13.18
N ASP A 331 7.25 -0.42 12.98
CA ASP A 331 7.95 -0.60 11.71
C ASP A 331 7.04 -1.15 10.61
N ILE A 332 6.06 -2.01 10.94
CA ILE A 332 5.26 -2.75 9.97
C ILE A 332 3.75 -2.62 10.18
N MET A 333 3.24 -2.75 11.42
CA MET A 333 1.81 -2.92 11.63
C MET A 333 1.03 -1.61 11.53
N GLN A 334 1.53 -0.55 12.18
CA GLN A 334 0.87 0.76 12.25
C GLN A 334 0.86 1.49 10.89
N ASN A 335 1.77 1.12 10.00
CA ASN A 335 1.88 1.67 8.65
C ASN A 335 1.41 0.64 7.60
N HIS A 336 2.29 -0.24 7.12
CA HIS A 336 2.04 -1.11 5.99
C HIS A 336 0.77 -1.94 6.10
N LEU A 337 0.62 -2.71 7.18
CA LEU A 337 -0.54 -3.59 7.33
C LEU A 337 -1.83 -2.82 7.58
N LEU A 338 -1.77 -1.72 8.34
CA LEU A 338 -2.95 -0.90 8.60
C LEU A 338 -3.43 -0.19 7.34
N GLN A 339 -2.53 0.29 6.50
CA GLN A 339 -2.86 0.93 5.24
C GLN A 339 -3.48 -0.06 4.23
N ILE A 340 -2.92 -1.27 4.13
CA ILE A 340 -3.52 -2.35 3.35
C ILE A 340 -4.91 -2.71 3.88
N LEU A 341 -5.08 -2.78 5.21
CA LEU A 341 -6.40 -3.02 5.83
C LEU A 341 -7.39 -1.93 5.47
N ALA A 342 -7.00 -0.67 5.56
CA ALA A 342 -7.88 0.46 5.25
C ALA A 342 -8.33 0.43 3.78
N LEU A 343 -7.42 0.18 2.85
CA LEU A 343 -7.71 0.05 1.43
C LEU A 343 -8.61 -1.16 1.12
N PHE A 344 -8.33 -2.31 1.78
CA PHE A 344 -9.13 -3.52 1.67
C PHE A 344 -10.57 -3.32 2.15
N ALA A 345 -10.74 -2.61 3.26
CA ALA A 345 -12.01 -2.52 3.99
C ALA A 345 -12.86 -1.28 3.66
N MET A 346 -12.34 -0.31 2.92
CA MET A 346 -13.03 0.93 2.60
C MET A 346 -14.31 0.69 1.80
N GLU A 347 -15.25 1.62 1.85
CA GLU A 347 -16.40 1.64 0.94
C GLU A 347 -15.94 2.05 -0.47
N THR A 348 -16.79 1.82 -1.48
CA THR A 348 -16.50 2.27 -2.84
C THR A 348 -16.42 3.79 -2.85
N PRO A 349 -15.28 4.38 -3.24
CA PRO A 349 -15.15 5.82 -3.32
C PRO A 349 -16.04 6.40 -4.43
N VAL A 350 -16.34 7.69 -4.33
CA VAL A 350 -17.17 8.40 -5.35
C VAL A 350 -16.45 8.47 -6.71
N SER A 351 -15.13 8.57 -6.67
CA SER A 351 -14.26 8.58 -7.84
C SER A 351 -12.89 7.95 -7.48
N LEU A 352 -12.01 7.80 -8.47
CA LEU A 352 -10.62 7.39 -8.26
C LEU A 352 -9.70 8.54 -7.86
N GLU A 353 -10.24 9.75 -7.67
CA GLU A 353 -9.49 10.88 -7.18
C GLU A 353 -8.90 10.63 -5.79
N ALA A 354 -7.71 11.17 -5.56
CA ALA A 354 -6.96 10.92 -4.32
C ALA A 354 -7.76 11.23 -3.04
N GLU A 355 -8.52 12.33 -3.04
CA GLU A 355 -9.27 12.74 -1.85
C GLU A 355 -10.45 11.80 -1.56
N ASP A 356 -11.13 11.29 -2.58
CA ASP A 356 -12.25 10.37 -2.40
C ASP A 356 -11.77 9.02 -1.84
N ILE A 357 -10.66 8.49 -2.35
CA ILE A 357 -10.03 7.26 -1.80
C ILE A 357 -9.58 7.45 -0.36
N ARG A 358 -8.87 8.56 -0.06
CA ARG A 358 -8.39 8.86 1.30
C ARG A 358 -9.53 9.08 2.28
N ASN A 359 -10.63 9.71 1.86
CA ASN A 359 -11.81 9.89 2.70
C ASN A 359 -12.40 8.54 3.13
N GLU A 360 -12.50 7.57 2.22
CA GLU A 360 -13.00 6.25 2.54
C GLU A 360 -12.04 5.46 3.46
N LYS A 361 -10.72 5.58 3.26
CA LYS A 361 -9.72 4.98 4.17
C LYS A 361 -9.83 5.54 5.59
N VAL A 362 -9.96 6.87 5.74
CA VAL A 362 -10.13 7.52 7.05
C VAL A 362 -11.39 7.05 7.77
N LYS A 363 -12.50 6.85 7.05
CA LYS A 363 -13.73 6.29 7.65
C LYS A 363 -13.50 4.91 8.25
N VAL A 364 -12.73 4.05 7.57
CA VAL A 364 -12.36 2.73 8.11
C VAL A 364 -11.59 2.90 9.42
N LEU A 365 -10.51 3.68 9.41
CA LEU A 365 -9.65 3.85 10.58
C LEU A 365 -10.41 4.42 11.78
N ARG A 366 -11.25 5.42 11.56
CA ARG A 366 -12.09 6.02 12.62
C ARG A 366 -13.23 5.12 13.10
N SER A 367 -13.56 4.07 12.35
CA SER A 367 -14.54 3.04 12.75
C SER A 367 -13.91 1.93 13.59
N MET A 368 -12.61 1.97 13.83
CA MET A 368 -11.90 0.97 14.64
C MET A 368 -11.76 1.47 16.10
N LYS A 369 -11.68 0.52 17.03
CA LYS A 369 -11.32 0.83 18.43
C LYS A 369 -9.81 0.75 18.63
N PRO A 370 -9.24 1.58 19.51
CA PRO A 370 -7.85 1.45 19.91
C PRO A 370 -7.56 0.04 20.41
N LEU A 371 -6.39 -0.48 20.01
CA LEU A 371 -5.92 -1.80 20.43
C LEU A 371 -5.68 -1.86 21.93
N GLN A 372 -6.12 -2.96 22.55
CA GLN A 372 -5.87 -3.27 23.94
C GLN A 372 -4.85 -4.40 24.07
N LEU A 373 -4.20 -4.52 25.21
CA LEU A 373 -3.18 -5.55 25.45
C LEU A 373 -3.73 -6.98 25.27
N GLU A 374 -5.01 -7.21 25.60
CA GLU A 374 -5.70 -8.50 25.45
C GLU A 374 -5.96 -8.93 24.00
N ASP A 375 -5.85 -8.01 23.05
CA ASP A 375 -6.03 -8.23 21.62
C ASP A 375 -4.69 -8.43 20.89
N VAL A 376 -3.57 -8.42 21.61
CA VAL A 376 -2.24 -8.44 21.03
C VAL A 376 -1.34 -9.47 21.70
N VAL A 377 -0.53 -10.14 20.89
CA VAL A 377 0.59 -10.98 21.36
C VAL A 377 1.87 -10.42 20.79
N ILE A 378 2.84 -10.14 21.64
CA ILE A 378 4.18 -9.71 21.25
C ILE A 378 5.21 -10.81 21.44
N GLY A 379 6.20 -10.86 20.56
CA GLY A 379 7.26 -11.87 20.62
C GLY A 379 8.64 -11.30 20.29
N GLN A 380 9.68 -12.01 20.74
CA GLN A 380 11.06 -11.68 20.42
C GLN A 380 11.82 -12.96 20.04
N TYR A 381 12.58 -12.95 18.94
CA TYR A 381 13.30 -14.15 18.54
C TYR A 381 14.54 -14.37 19.41
N LYS A 382 14.73 -15.65 19.79
CA LYS A 382 15.93 -16.14 20.46
C LYS A 382 16.81 -16.95 19.51
N SER A 383 18.07 -17.14 19.88
CA SER A 383 18.99 -17.96 19.10
C SER A 383 18.45 -19.38 18.86
N HIS A 384 18.78 -19.93 17.71
CA HIS A 384 18.39 -21.28 17.32
C HIS A 384 19.38 -21.87 16.34
N THR A 385 19.68 -23.15 16.51
CA THR A 385 20.53 -23.91 15.60
C THR A 385 19.65 -24.70 14.63
N LYS A 386 19.78 -24.41 13.32
CA LYS A 386 19.06 -25.10 12.25
C LYS A 386 20.05 -25.57 11.19
N GLY A 387 20.03 -26.88 10.87
CA GLY A 387 20.91 -27.45 9.85
C GLY A 387 22.40 -27.27 10.11
N GLY A 388 22.83 -27.25 11.38
CA GLY A 388 24.23 -27.04 11.77
C GLY A 388 24.67 -25.58 11.83
N THR A 389 23.82 -24.62 11.41
CA THR A 389 24.09 -23.18 11.50
C THR A 389 23.35 -22.59 12.69
N THR A 390 24.08 -21.89 13.56
CA THR A 390 23.49 -21.17 14.70
C THR A 390 23.17 -19.74 14.30
N TYR A 391 21.90 -19.38 14.40
CA TYR A 391 21.39 -18.03 14.17
C TYR A 391 21.29 -17.29 15.51
N PRO A 392 21.82 -16.07 15.62
CA PRO A 392 21.82 -15.32 16.87
C PRO A 392 20.42 -14.86 17.26
N GLY A 393 20.18 -14.73 18.56
CA GLY A 393 18.98 -14.10 19.11
C GLY A 393 19.02 -12.57 18.99
N TYR A 394 17.88 -11.93 19.16
CA TYR A 394 17.75 -10.48 19.01
C TYR A 394 18.67 -9.69 19.95
N THR A 395 18.68 -10.04 21.23
CA THR A 395 19.53 -9.39 22.24
C THR A 395 21.00 -9.82 22.18
N GLU A 396 21.36 -10.73 21.28
CA GLU A 396 22.77 -11.08 21.00
C GLU A 396 23.42 -10.11 20.00
N ASP A 397 22.62 -9.32 19.26
CA ASP A 397 23.13 -8.21 18.45
C ASP A 397 23.84 -7.19 19.37
N LYS A 398 25.08 -6.81 19.01
CA LYS A 398 25.92 -5.89 19.79
C LYS A 398 25.33 -4.49 19.93
N THR A 399 24.44 -4.11 19.04
CA THR A 399 23.80 -2.79 19.01
C THR A 399 22.49 -2.74 19.80
N VAL A 400 22.02 -3.87 20.31
CA VAL A 400 20.78 -4.01 21.08
C VAL A 400 21.09 -4.14 22.58
N PRO A 401 20.37 -3.42 23.47
CA PRO A 401 20.48 -3.62 24.91
C PRO A 401 20.15 -5.05 25.31
N LYS A 402 20.91 -5.63 26.24
CA LYS A 402 20.74 -7.02 26.68
C LYS A 402 19.40 -7.29 27.37
N ASP A 403 18.81 -6.26 27.96
CA ASP A 403 17.52 -6.26 28.65
C ASP A 403 16.38 -5.70 27.78
N SER A 404 16.58 -5.59 26.47
CA SER A 404 15.57 -5.08 25.55
C SER A 404 14.32 -5.97 25.54
N VAL A 405 13.17 -5.33 25.73
CA VAL A 405 11.83 -5.93 25.58
C VAL A 405 11.15 -5.55 24.25
N THR A 406 11.90 -4.98 23.32
CA THR A 406 11.38 -4.55 22.02
C THR A 406 10.86 -5.74 21.22
N PRO A 407 9.60 -5.74 20.78
CA PRO A 407 9.03 -6.86 20.06
C PRO A 407 9.55 -6.91 18.62
N THR A 408 10.04 -8.10 18.24
CA THR A 408 10.42 -8.45 16.85
C THR A 408 9.31 -9.22 16.12
N PHE A 409 8.24 -9.53 16.82
CA PHE A 409 7.01 -10.14 16.34
C PHE A 409 5.82 -9.52 17.07
N ALA A 410 4.73 -9.31 16.34
CA ALA A 410 3.44 -9.03 16.94
C ALA A 410 2.31 -9.67 16.12
N ALA A 411 1.26 -10.09 16.81
CA ALA A 411 -0.01 -10.49 16.23
C ALA A 411 -1.13 -9.72 16.95
N ALA A 412 -2.10 -9.21 16.19
CA ALA A 412 -3.20 -8.41 16.72
C ALA A 412 -4.53 -8.79 16.08
N ALA A 413 -5.62 -8.71 16.84
CA ALA A 413 -6.98 -8.82 16.36
C ALA A 413 -7.64 -7.43 16.37
N LEU A 414 -8.09 -6.97 15.21
CA LEU A 414 -8.73 -5.67 15.02
C LEU A 414 -10.18 -5.85 14.55
N PHE A 415 -11.03 -4.89 14.90
CA PHE A 415 -12.44 -4.89 14.49
C PHE A 415 -12.84 -3.53 13.95
N ILE A 416 -13.65 -3.53 12.89
CA ILE A 416 -14.18 -2.33 12.25
C ILE A 416 -15.67 -2.26 12.57
N ASN A 417 -16.05 -1.27 13.37
CA ASN A 417 -17.43 -1.10 13.87
C ASN A 417 -18.28 -0.31 12.87
N ASN A 418 -18.59 -0.93 11.74
CA ASN A 418 -19.50 -0.38 10.73
C ASN A 418 -20.42 -1.48 10.17
N ALA A 419 -21.42 -1.10 9.38
CA ALA A 419 -22.41 -2.02 8.85
C ALA A 419 -21.81 -3.14 7.98
N ARG A 420 -20.72 -2.87 7.28
CA ARG A 420 -20.05 -3.82 6.40
C ARG A 420 -19.24 -4.88 7.17
N TRP A 421 -18.59 -4.49 8.27
CA TRP A 421 -17.54 -5.31 8.90
C TRP A 421 -17.83 -5.73 10.34
N ASP A 422 -18.89 -5.23 10.97
CA ASP A 422 -19.20 -5.54 12.36
C ASP A 422 -19.15 -7.05 12.65
N GLY A 423 -18.34 -7.43 13.66
CA GLY A 423 -18.13 -8.81 14.08
C GLY A 423 -17.16 -9.64 13.20
N VAL A 424 -16.52 -9.06 12.16
CA VAL A 424 -15.48 -9.73 11.38
C VAL A 424 -14.11 -9.45 12.02
N PRO A 425 -13.35 -10.46 12.47
CA PRO A 425 -11.99 -10.27 12.94
C PRO A 425 -11.03 -10.04 11.79
N PHE A 426 -10.27 -8.95 11.86
CA PHE A 426 -9.11 -8.67 11.04
C PHE A 426 -7.85 -9.03 11.84
N LEU A 427 -7.17 -10.08 11.45
CA LEU A 427 -5.98 -10.56 12.13
C LEU A 427 -4.72 -10.06 11.44
N MET A 428 -3.91 -9.29 12.13
CA MET A 428 -2.60 -8.86 11.64
C MET A 428 -1.51 -9.69 12.30
N LYS A 429 -0.50 -10.08 11.51
CA LYS A 429 0.72 -10.72 11.99
C LYS A 429 1.94 -10.17 11.27
N ALA A 430 2.90 -9.68 12.04
CA ALA A 430 4.19 -9.23 11.52
C ALA A 430 5.34 -9.80 12.34
N GLY A 431 6.41 -10.27 11.70
CA GLY A 431 7.55 -10.80 12.44
C GLY A 431 8.81 -10.96 11.62
N LYS A 432 9.95 -10.90 12.34
CA LYS A 432 11.30 -11.15 11.84
C LYS A 432 11.78 -12.54 12.29
N ALA A 433 12.82 -13.06 11.62
CA ALA A 433 13.39 -14.36 11.92
C ALA A 433 12.34 -15.49 11.95
N LEU A 434 11.37 -15.45 11.07
CA LEU A 434 10.35 -16.47 10.90
C LEU A 434 10.80 -17.54 9.90
N HIS A 435 9.97 -18.57 9.71
CA HIS A 435 10.31 -19.75 8.90
C HIS A 435 10.33 -19.48 7.38
N THR A 436 9.68 -18.40 6.94
CA THR A 436 9.60 -18.03 5.52
C THR A 436 9.39 -16.53 5.38
N LYS A 437 9.78 -15.98 4.22
CA LYS A 437 9.53 -14.59 3.82
C LYS A 437 8.24 -14.51 3.01
N GLY A 438 7.39 -13.51 3.30
CA GLY A 438 6.20 -13.27 2.50
C GLY A 438 5.29 -12.19 3.06
N ALA A 439 4.46 -11.63 2.19
CA ALA A 439 3.38 -10.74 2.56
C ALA A 439 2.11 -11.19 1.82
N GLU A 440 1.06 -11.51 2.56
CA GLU A 440 -0.20 -12.01 2.02
C GLU A 440 -1.41 -11.41 2.72
N ILE A 441 -2.47 -11.22 1.95
CA ILE A 441 -3.81 -10.96 2.43
C ILE A 441 -4.63 -12.22 2.18
N ARG A 442 -5.23 -12.77 3.24
CA ARG A 442 -6.08 -13.96 3.16
C ARG A 442 -7.48 -13.62 3.59
N VAL A 443 -8.44 -13.89 2.72
CA VAL A 443 -9.87 -13.64 2.94
C VAL A 443 -10.57 -14.98 3.04
N GLN A 444 -10.97 -15.37 4.24
CA GLN A 444 -11.69 -16.62 4.46
C GLN A 444 -13.18 -16.37 4.43
N PHE A 445 -13.86 -17.04 3.51
CA PHE A 445 -15.30 -16.93 3.38
C PHE A 445 -16.05 -17.81 4.40
N ARG A 446 -17.31 -17.50 4.64
CA ARG A 446 -18.19 -18.36 5.42
C ARG A 446 -18.48 -19.64 4.64
N HIS A 447 -18.82 -20.71 5.34
CA HIS A 447 -19.21 -21.93 4.65
C HIS A 447 -20.62 -21.79 4.04
N VAL A 448 -20.84 -22.54 2.98
CA VAL A 448 -22.14 -22.61 2.30
C VAL A 448 -23.18 -23.14 3.30
N PRO A 449 -24.26 -22.38 3.57
CA PRO A 449 -25.35 -22.88 4.40
C PRO A 449 -25.95 -24.15 3.81
N GLY A 450 -26.14 -25.16 4.66
CA GLY A 450 -26.71 -26.46 4.19
C GLY A 450 -25.79 -27.24 3.26
N ASN A 451 -24.48 -27.05 3.28
CA ASN A 451 -23.51 -27.72 2.41
C ASN A 451 -23.72 -29.25 2.40
N LEU A 452 -24.19 -29.77 1.28
CA LEU A 452 -24.48 -31.20 1.09
C LEU A 452 -23.24 -32.09 1.16
N TYR A 453 -22.09 -31.53 0.86
CA TYR A 453 -20.78 -32.22 0.84
C TYR A 453 -20.01 -32.11 2.14
N LYS A 454 -20.58 -31.52 3.20
CA LYS A 454 -19.92 -31.34 4.50
C LYS A 454 -19.31 -32.62 5.05
N ARG A 455 -19.96 -33.76 4.87
CA ARG A 455 -19.48 -35.07 5.32
C ARG A 455 -18.22 -35.54 4.59
N SER A 456 -17.97 -35.04 3.37
CA SER A 456 -16.82 -35.41 2.55
C SER A 456 -15.51 -34.77 3.04
N PHE A 457 -15.58 -33.72 3.88
CA PHE A 457 -14.44 -33.00 4.43
C PHE A 457 -14.08 -33.40 5.87
N GLY A 458 -14.76 -34.42 6.42
CA GLY A 458 -14.54 -34.84 7.81
C GLY A 458 -14.96 -33.80 8.85
N THR A 459 -14.19 -33.69 9.94
CA THR A 459 -14.45 -32.74 11.03
C THR A 459 -13.81 -31.37 10.80
N ASP A 460 -12.90 -31.24 9.84
CA ASP A 460 -12.20 -29.98 9.55
C ASP A 460 -13.04 -29.10 8.62
N LEU A 461 -13.86 -28.23 9.22
CA LEU A 461 -14.69 -27.27 8.50
C LEU A 461 -13.87 -26.22 7.76
N ASP A 462 -12.62 -25.97 8.16
CA ASP A 462 -11.76 -24.98 7.52
C ASP A 462 -11.32 -25.46 6.13
N THR A 463 -11.19 -26.78 5.92
CA THR A 463 -10.91 -27.35 4.58
C THR A 463 -12.09 -27.22 3.62
N ALA A 464 -13.32 -27.07 4.11
CA ALA A 464 -14.52 -26.91 3.31
C ALA A 464 -14.82 -25.47 2.91
N THR A 465 -14.16 -24.47 3.52
CA THR A 465 -14.38 -23.05 3.22
C THR A 465 -13.56 -22.57 2.04
N ASN A 466 -14.12 -21.65 1.25
CA ASN A 466 -13.36 -20.98 0.21
C ASN A 466 -12.45 -19.90 0.84
N GLU A 467 -11.31 -19.70 0.21
CA GLU A 467 -10.33 -18.71 0.65
C GLU A 467 -9.74 -17.99 -0.56
N LEU A 468 -9.81 -16.67 -0.58
CA LEU A 468 -9.09 -15.84 -1.54
C LEU A 468 -7.76 -15.43 -0.90
N VAL A 469 -6.66 -15.67 -1.59
CA VAL A 469 -5.32 -15.29 -1.16
C VAL A 469 -4.73 -14.34 -2.19
N ILE A 470 -4.25 -13.19 -1.69
CA ILE A 470 -3.55 -12.18 -2.48
C ILE A 470 -2.13 -12.14 -1.94
N ARG A 471 -1.19 -12.71 -2.69
CA ARG A 471 0.23 -12.76 -2.34
C ARG A 471 0.92 -11.54 -2.90
N VAL A 472 1.20 -10.57 -2.01
CA VAL A 472 1.82 -9.29 -2.36
C VAL A 472 3.30 -9.46 -2.68
N GLN A 473 3.99 -10.42 -2.01
CA GLN A 473 5.39 -10.79 -2.26
C GLN A 473 5.77 -12.09 -1.50
N PRO A 474 6.80 -12.83 -1.94
CA PRO A 474 7.36 -12.84 -3.28
C PRO A 474 6.39 -13.52 -4.27
N ASP A 475 6.72 -13.48 -5.56
CA ASP A 475 5.96 -14.17 -6.63
C ASP A 475 4.48 -13.78 -6.60
N GLU A 476 4.21 -12.55 -6.98
CA GLU A 476 2.89 -11.91 -6.96
C GLU A 476 1.82 -12.81 -7.58
N ALA A 477 0.77 -13.09 -6.82
CA ALA A 477 -0.30 -13.99 -7.26
C ALA A 477 -1.64 -13.73 -6.56
N ILE A 478 -2.73 -13.97 -7.27
CA ILE A 478 -4.09 -14.04 -6.71
C ILE A 478 -4.61 -15.45 -6.96
N TYR A 479 -5.09 -16.12 -5.92
CA TYR A 479 -5.71 -17.42 -6.09
C TYR A 479 -6.89 -17.62 -5.15
N LEU A 480 -7.93 -18.26 -5.73
CA LEU A 480 -9.15 -18.61 -5.02
C LEU A 480 -9.17 -20.13 -4.81
N LYS A 481 -9.20 -20.56 -3.55
CA LYS A 481 -9.32 -21.96 -3.16
C LYS A 481 -10.78 -22.37 -3.20
N ILE A 482 -11.07 -23.35 -4.03
CA ILE A 482 -12.42 -23.90 -4.23
C ILE A 482 -12.44 -25.42 -4.07
N ASN A 483 -13.61 -25.96 -3.85
CA ASN A 483 -13.83 -27.39 -3.74
C ASN A 483 -14.28 -27.93 -5.09
N ASN A 484 -13.59 -28.93 -5.60
CA ASN A 484 -13.89 -29.59 -6.88
C ASN A 484 -14.12 -31.08 -6.70
N LYS A 485 -14.87 -31.66 -7.61
CA LYS A 485 -14.96 -33.11 -7.74
C LYS A 485 -13.70 -33.64 -8.43
N ILE A 486 -13.05 -34.63 -7.84
CA ILE A 486 -11.98 -35.39 -8.51
C ILE A 486 -12.58 -36.15 -9.69
N PRO A 487 -11.97 -36.11 -10.89
CA PRO A 487 -12.46 -36.90 -12.04
C PRO A 487 -12.59 -38.39 -11.73
N GLY A 488 -13.62 -39.03 -12.24
CA GLY A 488 -13.93 -40.44 -12.03
C GLY A 488 -15.38 -40.69 -11.66
N LEU A 489 -15.75 -41.95 -11.45
CA LEU A 489 -17.14 -42.37 -11.19
C LEU A 489 -17.59 -42.07 -9.74
N GLY A 490 -16.68 -41.89 -8.81
CA GLY A 490 -16.98 -41.57 -7.40
C GLY A 490 -17.15 -40.06 -7.15
N MET A 491 -17.73 -39.70 -5.99
CA MET A 491 -17.93 -38.32 -5.53
C MET A 491 -16.88 -37.93 -4.52
N ARG A 492 -15.59 -38.13 -4.86
CA ARG A 492 -14.48 -37.59 -4.03
C ARG A 492 -14.23 -36.15 -4.38
N LEU A 493 -13.99 -35.33 -3.35
CA LEU A 493 -13.71 -33.91 -3.49
C LEU A 493 -12.22 -33.64 -3.25
N ASP A 494 -11.74 -32.60 -3.91
CA ASP A 494 -10.41 -32.03 -3.75
C ASP A 494 -10.51 -30.52 -3.57
N ARG A 495 -9.51 -29.92 -2.96
CA ARG A 495 -9.37 -28.47 -2.83
C ARG A 495 -8.39 -27.99 -3.87
N SER A 496 -8.91 -27.31 -4.88
CA SER A 496 -8.15 -26.81 -6.02
C SER A 496 -8.00 -25.29 -5.97
N ASN A 497 -6.98 -24.75 -6.64
CA ASN A 497 -6.75 -23.32 -6.78
C ASN A 497 -7.14 -22.85 -8.19
N LEU A 498 -7.95 -21.79 -8.26
CA LEU A 498 -8.03 -20.93 -9.44
C LEU A 498 -7.03 -19.82 -9.24
N ASN A 499 -5.98 -19.76 -10.05
CA ASN A 499 -4.85 -18.88 -9.81
C ASN A 499 -4.53 -17.96 -10.98
N LEU A 500 -4.08 -16.77 -10.64
CA LEU A 500 -3.45 -15.80 -11.51
C LEU A 500 -2.06 -15.52 -10.96
N HIS A 501 -1.02 -16.06 -11.60
CA HIS A 501 0.37 -15.73 -11.33
C HIS A 501 0.81 -14.62 -12.27
N TYR A 502 1.25 -13.49 -11.74
CA TYR A 502 1.59 -12.31 -12.52
C TYR A 502 2.77 -12.57 -13.45
N ALA A 503 3.86 -13.17 -12.95
CA ALA A 503 5.02 -13.51 -13.77
C ALA A 503 4.72 -14.51 -14.89
N ALA A 504 3.73 -15.39 -14.72
CA ALA A 504 3.31 -16.34 -15.75
C ALA A 504 2.34 -15.75 -16.78
N ARG A 505 1.56 -14.74 -16.37
CA ARG A 505 0.54 -14.12 -17.22
C ARG A 505 1.05 -12.92 -17.99
N TYR A 506 1.90 -12.12 -17.35
CA TYR A 506 2.42 -10.87 -17.90
C TYR A 506 3.92 -11.01 -18.14
N SER A 507 4.37 -10.72 -19.35
CA SER A 507 5.80 -10.70 -19.70
C SER A 507 6.52 -9.45 -19.18
N LYS A 508 5.77 -8.42 -18.79
CA LYS A 508 6.28 -7.14 -18.31
C LYS A 508 6.77 -7.28 -16.86
N GLU A 509 7.96 -6.77 -16.58
CA GLU A 509 8.48 -6.71 -15.20
C GLU A 509 7.64 -5.77 -14.36
N ILE A 510 7.32 -6.19 -13.14
CA ILE A 510 6.55 -5.37 -12.19
C ILE A 510 7.47 -4.26 -11.67
N PRO A 511 7.09 -2.96 -11.79
CA PRO A 511 7.87 -1.86 -11.26
C PRO A 511 8.10 -1.97 -9.75
N ASP A 512 9.24 -1.48 -9.27
CA ASP A 512 9.47 -1.33 -7.83
C ASP A 512 8.53 -0.24 -7.27
N ALA A 513 8.03 -0.44 -6.06
CA ALA A 513 7.14 0.52 -5.41
C ALA A 513 7.74 1.94 -5.32
N TYR A 514 9.06 2.08 -5.29
CA TYR A 514 9.73 3.38 -5.32
C TYR A 514 9.61 4.07 -6.68
N GLU A 515 9.60 3.32 -7.77
CA GLU A 515 9.38 3.85 -9.13
C GLU A 515 7.97 4.44 -9.21
N ARG A 516 6.96 3.67 -8.82
CA ARG A 516 5.57 4.11 -8.83
C ARG A 516 5.35 5.38 -8.01
N LEU A 517 5.77 5.38 -6.76
CA LEU A 517 5.53 6.53 -5.87
C LEU A 517 6.35 7.79 -6.24
N LEU A 518 7.55 7.63 -6.82
CA LEU A 518 8.31 8.77 -7.35
C LEU A 518 7.59 9.39 -8.54
N LEU A 519 7.08 8.58 -9.45
CA LEU A 519 6.28 9.04 -10.59
C LEU A 519 5.04 9.79 -10.10
N ASP A 520 4.26 9.20 -9.21
CA ASP A 520 3.07 9.82 -8.61
C ASP A 520 3.39 11.19 -7.97
N ALA A 521 4.52 11.30 -7.25
CA ALA A 521 4.93 12.57 -6.65
C ALA A 521 5.31 13.63 -7.69
N ILE A 522 5.95 13.23 -8.80
CA ILE A 522 6.28 14.11 -9.93
C ILE A 522 5.00 14.57 -10.64
N GLU A 523 4.05 13.68 -10.89
CA GLU A 523 2.76 13.97 -11.51
C GLU A 523 1.80 14.73 -10.59
N GLY A 524 1.96 14.58 -9.27
CA GLY A 524 1.09 15.19 -8.26
C GLY A 524 -0.04 14.30 -7.81
N GLU A 525 -0.02 13.04 -8.23
CA GLU A 525 -0.97 12.03 -7.79
C GLU A 525 -0.73 11.68 -6.31
N ARG A 526 -1.78 11.73 -5.48
CA ARG A 526 -1.66 11.61 -4.02
C ARG A 526 -2.42 10.44 -3.42
N ARG A 527 -3.10 9.62 -4.21
CA ARG A 527 -3.95 8.51 -3.73
C ARG A 527 -3.20 7.49 -2.89
N LEU A 528 -1.89 7.27 -3.15
CA LEU A 528 -1.03 6.34 -2.43
C LEU A 528 -0.24 6.99 -1.28
N PHE A 529 -0.37 8.31 -1.09
CA PHE A 529 0.29 9.04 -0.01
C PHE A 529 -0.67 9.34 1.13
N ILE A 530 -0.19 9.24 2.35
CA ILE A 530 -1.02 9.34 3.56
C ILE A 530 -1.30 10.80 3.89
N ARG A 531 -2.58 11.14 4.09
CA ARG A 531 -3.05 12.45 4.53
C ARG A 531 -2.90 12.59 6.05
N SER A 532 -2.81 13.82 6.56
CA SER A 532 -2.56 14.07 7.98
C SER A 532 -3.63 13.49 8.91
N ASP A 533 -4.91 13.58 8.55
CA ASP A 533 -6.01 13.03 9.37
C ASP A 533 -6.07 11.49 9.35
N GLU A 534 -5.62 10.87 8.29
CA GLU A 534 -5.44 9.43 8.18
C GLU A 534 -4.30 8.95 9.09
N LEU A 535 -3.19 9.69 9.11
CA LEU A 535 -2.06 9.43 9.98
C LEU A 535 -2.44 9.57 11.47
N ASP A 536 -3.18 10.63 11.81
CA ASP A 536 -3.68 10.86 13.18
C ASP A 536 -4.57 9.69 13.63
N ALA A 537 -5.56 9.30 12.80
CA ALA A 537 -6.42 8.16 13.08
C ALA A 537 -5.64 6.84 13.23
N ALA A 538 -4.60 6.62 12.41
CA ALA A 538 -3.74 5.44 12.51
C ALA A 538 -2.96 5.40 13.84
N TRP A 539 -2.43 6.53 14.30
CA TRP A 539 -1.74 6.60 15.59
C TRP A 539 -2.68 6.48 16.80
N GLU A 540 -3.88 7.01 16.72
CA GLU A 540 -4.91 6.86 17.77
C GLU A 540 -5.21 5.39 18.07
N LEU A 541 -5.14 4.51 17.06
CA LEU A 541 -5.37 3.08 17.23
C LEU A 541 -4.23 2.36 17.99
N PHE A 542 -2.99 2.75 17.77
CA PHE A 542 -1.83 2.02 18.30
C PHE A 542 -1.18 2.68 19.52
N THR A 543 -1.30 4.00 19.69
CA THR A 543 -0.63 4.73 20.77
C THR A 543 -0.98 4.23 22.17
N PRO A 544 -2.25 3.92 22.53
CA PRO A 544 -2.57 3.42 23.86
C PRO A 544 -1.86 2.11 24.17
N LEU A 545 -1.87 1.15 23.25
CA LEU A 545 -1.16 -0.12 23.38
C LEU A 545 0.36 0.09 23.54
N LEU A 546 0.95 0.95 22.71
CA LEU A 546 2.39 1.19 22.71
C LEU A 546 2.85 1.83 24.02
N LYS A 547 2.08 2.80 24.56
CA LYS A 547 2.34 3.39 25.87
C LYS A 547 2.26 2.33 26.98
N GLU A 548 1.23 1.49 26.97
CA GLU A 548 1.07 0.42 27.96
C GLU A 548 2.21 -0.60 27.93
N LEU A 549 2.65 -1.02 26.72
CA LEU A 549 3.78 -1.94 26.56
C LEU A 549 5.09 -1.36 27.11
N GLU A 550 5.34 -0.07 26.86
CA GLU A 550 6.55 0.63 27.29
C GLU A 550 6.52 0.91 28.81
N GLU A 551 5.43 1.43 29.34
CA GLU A 551 5.28 1.76 30.77
C GLU A 551 5.36 0.53 31.67
N LYS A 552 4.68 -0.54 31.26
CA LYS A 552 4.67 -1.80 32.01
C LYS A 552 5.86 -2.72 31.71
N ARG A 553 6.73 -2.35 30.76
CA ARG A 553 7.83 -3.19 30.25
C ARG A 553 7.40 -4.64 30.01
N ILE A 554 6.29 -4.82 29.28
CA ILE A 554 5.72 -6.15 29.03
C ILE A 554 6.75 -7.03 28.30
N ALA A 555 7.08 -8.16 28.91
CA ALA A 555 8.05 -9.09 28.35
C ALA A 555 7.46 -9.82 27.13
N PRO A 556 8.13 -9.81 25.95
CA PRO A 556 7.68 -10.55 24.78
C PRO A 556 7.87 -12.07 24.96
N GLU A 557 6.97 -12.87 24.38
CA GLU A 557 7.13 -14.32 24.29
C GLU A 557 8.36 -14.67 23.44
N LEU A 558 9.23 -15.55 23.93
CA LEU A 558 10.43 -15.95 23.17
C LEU A 558 10.08 -17.04 22.14
N TYR A 559 10.46 -16.83 20.88
CA TYR A 559 10.33 -17.82 19.82
C TYR A 559 11.67 -18.14 19.15
N PRO A 560 11.92 -19.39 18.73
CA PRO A 560 13.15 -19.78 18.06
C PRO A 560 13.29 -19.09 16.69
N TYR A 561 14.50 -18.64 16.32
CA TYR A 561 14.80 -18.16 14.96
C TYR A 561 14.40 -19.24 13.92
N GLY A 562 13.70 -18.84 12.87
CA GLY A 562 13.21 -19.76 11.82
C GLY A 562 11.95 -20.55 12.18
N SER A 563 11.26 -20.20 13.29
CA SER A 563 9.98 -20.79 13.68
C SER A 563 8.77 -20.04 13.08
N ARG A 564 7.56 -20.46 13.40
CA ARG A 564 6.31 -19.79 12.99
C ARG A 564 5.91 -18.62 13.89
N GLY A 565 6.78 -18.24 14.83
CA GLY A 565 6.51 -17.20 15.83
C GLY A 565 6.08 -17.77 17.18
N PRO A 566 5.67 -16.93 18.14
CA PRO A 566 5.26 -17.35 19.48
C PRO A 566 3.95 -18.13 19.46
N VAL A 567 3.81 -19.04 20.44
CA VAL A 567 2.63 -19.91 20.57
C VAL A 567 1.37 -19.09 20.87
N GLY A 568 1.49 -18.01 21.64
CA GLY A 568 0.38 -17.10 21.95
C GLY A 568 -0.33 -16.57 20.71
N ALA A 569 0.38 -16.37 19.59
CA ALA A 569 -0.23 -15.94 18.35
C ALA A 569 -1.25 -16.93 17.78
N HIS A 570 -1.04 -18.24 17.99
CA HIS A 570 -2.01 -19.27 17.61
C HIS A 570 -3.22 -19.27 18.52
N TYR A 571 -3.02 -19.04 19.83
CA TYR A 571 -4.14 -18.92 20.78
C TYR A 571 -4.98 -17.67 20.50
N LEU A 572 -4.35 -16.53 20.15
CA LEU A 572 -5.07 -15.33 19.77
C LEU A 572 -5.98 -15.60 18.55
N ALA A 573 -5.48 -16.26 17.51
CA ALA A 573 -6.30 -16.61 16.35
C ALA A 573 -7.42 -17.60 16.71
N ALA A 574 -7.12 -18.61 17.53
CA ALA A 574 -8.10 -19.60 17.98
C ALA A 574 -9.24 -18.99 18.81
N LYS A 575 -8.99 -17.92 19.59
CA LYS A 575 -10.01 -17.13 20.30
C LYS A 575 -11.14 -16.66 19.37
N TYR A 576 -10.81 -16.40 18.10
CA TYR A 576 -11.74 -15.97 17.06
C TYR A 576 -12.10 -17.10 16.07
N ASN A 577 -11.82 -18.35 16.41
CA ASN A 577 -12.01 -19.53 15.55
C ASN A 577 -11.28 -19.40 14.21
N VAL A 578 -10.09 -18.84 14.21
CA VAL A 578 -9.23 -18.67 13.02
C VAL A 578 -7.95 -19.49 13.19
N ARG A 579 -7.52 -20.11 12.10
CA ARG A 579 -6.18 -20.70 11.96
C ARG A 579 -5.36 -19.82 11.03
N TRP A 580 -4.14 -19.46 11.44
CA TRP A 580 -3.24 -18.72 10.57
C TRP A 580 -2.95 -19.49 9.28
N GLY A 581 -3.01 -18.80 8.17
CA GLY A 581 -2.58 -19.33 6.87
C GLY A 581 -1.10 -19.68 6.88
N ASP A 582 -0.74 -20.75 6.18
CA ASP A 582 0.64 -21.20 6.01
C ASP A 582 1.20 -20.70 4.69
N LEU A 583 2.25 -19.86 4.76
CA LEU A 583 2.93 -19.30 3.59
C LEU A 583 3.71 -20.36 2.78
N THR A 584 3.99 -21.52 3.36
CA THR A 584 4.85 -22.57 2.75
C THR A 584 4.12 -23.57 1.89
N THR A 585 2.81 -23.77 2.10
CA THR A 585 2.04 -24.88 1.47
C THR A 585 1.81 -24.70 -0.03
N GLU A 586 2.13 -23.54 -0.61
CA GLU A 586 1.71 -23.15 -1.94
C GLU A 586 2.84 -22.92 -2.95
N GLN A 587 4.10 -23.08 -2.53
CA GLN A 587 5.27 -22.98 -3.42
C GLN A 587 5.52 -24.26 -4.25
N LYS A 588 4.67 -25.29 -4.14
CA LYS A 588 4.84 -26.59 -4.81
C LYS A 588 3.65 -27.01 -5.67
N ALA A 589 2.89 -26.05 -6.19
CA ALA A 589 1.83 -26.36 -7.17
C ALA A 589 2.18 -25.85 -8.56
#